data_45644785cfdeb0545d239cb6614fabb0
#
_entry.id   45644785cfdeb0545d239cb6614fabb0
#
_cell.length_a   1.000
_cell.length_b   1.000
_cell.length_c   1.000
_cell.angle_alpha   90.00
_cell.angle_beta   90.00
_cell.angle_gamma   90.00
#
_symmetry.space_group_name_H-M   'P 1'
#
loop_
_entity.id
_entity.type
_entity.pdbx_description
1 polymer ?
#
loop_
_entity_poly.entity_id
_entity_poly.type
_entity_poly.pdbx_seq_one_letter_code
_entity_poly.pdbx_strand_id
1 'polypeptide(L)'
;MGHSAEMIQKAIAQENGKVHVNAQSIPEKYQQKRADEAGVIEHIRYPSKDYFLAGKEITKEANVYLPYGYSRDKKYNVLYLMHGIGGDEAEWGMVDEDSLVKRMMDNLIYYCLLYTSPS
;
A
#
# COMPACT_ATOMS: atom_id res chain seq x y z
N MET A 1 -16.03 -12.17 7.53
CA MET A 1 -16.33 -12.65 6.22
C MET A 1 -15.68 -13.97 5.87
N GLY A 2 -16.27 -15.07 6.34
CA GLY A 2 -15.79 -16.43 6.11
C GLY A 2 -15.75 -16.86 4.65
N HIS A 3 -16.49 -16.18 3.79
CA HIS A 3 -16.52 -16.47 2.36
C HIS A 3 -15.18 -16.26 1.67
N SER A 4 -14.44 -15.24 2.02
CA SER A 4 -13.19 -14.90 1.36
C SER A 4 -12.12 -15.97 1.58
N ALA A 5 -12.01 -16.48 2.79
CA ALA A 5 -11.04 -17.51 3.13
C ALA A 5 -11.34 -18.83 2.42
N GLU A 6 -12.61 -19.24 2.36
CA GLU A 6 -13.03 -20.46 1.64
C GLU A 6 -12.78 -20.35 0.15
N MET A 7 -13.11 -19.22 -0.45
CA MET A 7 -12.90 -19.00 -1.88
C MET A 7 -11.42 -19.03 -2.23
N ILE A 8 -10.57 -18.43 -1.42
CA ILE A 8 -9.14 -18.46 -1.61
C ILE A 8 -8.60 -19.89 -1.48
N GLN A 9 -9.05 -20.64 -0.48
CA GLN A 9 -8.66 -22.03 -0.30
C GLN A 9 -9.06 -22.90 -1.47
N LYS A 10 -10.26 -22.74 -1.99
CA LYS A 10 -10.71 -23.44 -3.20
C LYS A 10 -9.91 -23.10 -4.43
N ALA A 11 -9.62 -21.82 -4.62
CA ALA A 11 -8.81 -21.36 -5.74
C ALA A 11 -7.40 -21.96 -5.67
N ILE A 12 -6.77 -21.97 -4.51
CA ILE A 12 -5.45 -22.58 -4.30
C ILE A 12 -5.51 -24.08 -4.58
N ALA A 13 -6.51 -24.78 -4.09
CA ALA A 13 -6.66 -26.21 -4.31
C ALA A 13 -6.88 -26.56 -5.79
N GLN A 14 -7.65 -25.78 -6.51
CA GLN A 14 -7.84 -25.98 -7.94
C GLN A 14 -6.57 -25.73 -8.74
N GLU A 15 -5.81 -24.73 -8.37
CA GLU A 15 -4.57 -24.36 -9.05
C GLU A 15 -3.46 -25.36 -8.83
N ASN A 16 -3.34 -25.91 -7.64
CA ASN A 16 -2.36 -26.93 -7.34
C ASN A 16 -2.52 -28.19 -8.17
N GLY A 17 -3.70 -28.39 -8.77
CA GLY A 17 -3.99 -29.54 -9.63
C GLY A 17 -3.91 -29.29 -11.13
N LYS A 18 -3.93 -28.05 -11.61
CA LYS A 18 -4.09 -27.75 -13.04
C LYS A 18 -3.16 -26.69 -13.59
N VAL A 19 -3.17 -25.55 -13.00
CA VAL A 19 -2.44 -24.36 -13.47
C VAL A 19 -1.71 -23.78 -12.31
N HIS A 20 -0.42 -23.61 -12.49
CA HIS A 20 0.36 -22.92 -11.50
C HIS A 20 0.08 -21.43 -11.63
N VAL A 21 -0.87 -20.93 -10.87
CA VAL A 21 -1.04 -19.48 -10.75
C VAL A 21 -0.01 -18.97 -9.78
N ASN A 22 0.89 -18.20 -10.29
CA ASN A 22 1.84 -17.49 -9.47
C ASN A 22 1.10 -16.31 -8.82
N ALA A 23 0.66 -16.49 -7.57
CA ALA A 23 -0.01 -15.44 -6.81
C ALA A 23 0.90 -14.24 -6.56
N GLN A 24 2.20 -14.39 -6.80
CA GLN A 24 3.18 -13.29 -6.71
C GLN A 24 3.33 -12.53 -8.03
N SER A 25 2.70 -13.02 -9.09
CA SER A 25 2.79 -12.38 -10.39
C SER A 25 1.84 -11.19 -10.47
N ILE A 26 2.42 -10.02 -10.47
CA ILE A 26 1.69 -8.77 -10.70
C ILE A 26 1.73 -8.49 -12.21
N PRO A 27 0.59 -8.21 -12.86
CA PRO A 27 0.60 -7.86 -14.28
C PRO A 27 1.56 -6.71 -14.56
N GLU A 28 2.31 -6.84 -15.63
CA GLU A 28 3.38 -5.92 -15.98
C GLU A 28 2.91 -4.47 -16.07
N LYS A 29 1.72 -4.24 -16.58
CA LYS A 29 1.17 -2.88 -16.70
C LYS A 29 1.08 -2.13 -15.36
N TYR A 30 0.98 -2.85 -14.24
CA TYR A 30 0.95 -2.24 -12.90
C TYR A 30 2.34 -2.04 -12.31
N GLN A 31 3.37 -2.57 -12.94
CA GLN A 31 4.74 -2.45 -12.47
C GLN A 31 5.52 -1.34 -13.17
N GLN A 32 4.94 -0.75 -14.19
CA GLN A 32 5.63 0.28 -14.98
C GLN A 32 5.74 1.58 -14.21
N LYS A 33 6.89 2.23 -14.35
CA LYS A 33 7.09 3.56 -13.80
C LYS A 33 6.30 4.58 -14.61
N ARG A 34 5.52 5.40 -13.91
CA ARG A 34 4.83 6.51 -14.54
C ARG A 34 5.73 7.74 -14.51
N ALA A 35 6.01 8.28 -15.69
CA ALA A 35 6.71 9.55 -15.83
C ALA A 35 5.76 10.75 -15.68
N ASP A 36 4.50 10.52 -16.02
CA ASP A 36 3.37 11.43 -15.85
C ASP A 36 2.47 10.90 -14.74
N GLU A 37 1.55 11.66 -14.26
CA GLU A 37 0.51 11.23 -13.33
C GLU A 37 0.99 10.30 -12.21
N ALA A 38 2.21 10.50 -11.73
CA ALA A 38 2.76 9.76 -10.61
C ALA A 38 2.47 10.48 -9.29
N GLY A 39 2.19 9.70 -8.25
CA GLY A 39 2.09 10.21 -6.90
C GLY A 39 3.47 10.50 -6.31
N VAL A 40 3.48 10.92 -5.06
CA VAL A 40 4.72 11.19 -4.31
C VAL A 40 4.67 10.48 -2.97
N ILE A 41 5.85 10.15 -2.44
CA ILE A 41 5.98 9.63 -1.09
C ILE A 41 6.50 10.74 -0.19
N GLU A 42 5.79 11.01 0.89
CA GLU A 42 6.17 11.99 1.87
C GLU A 42 6.50 11.29 3.19
N HIS A 43 7.69 11.56 3.70
CA HIS A 43 8.11 11.06 5.00
C HIS A 43 7.67 12.05 6.08
N ILE A 44 6.91 11.56 7.05
CA ILE A 44 6.40 12.39 8.15
C ILE A 44 6.89 11.89 9.49
N ARG A 45 6.99 12.81 10.43
CA ARG A 45 7.25 12.54 11.84
C ARG A 45 6.10 13.12 12.64
N TYR A 46 5.64 12.38 13.64
CA TYR A 46 4.53 12.84 14.46
C TYR A 46 4.73 12.45 15.91
N PRO A 47 4.22 13.25 16.86
CA PRO A 47 4.30 12.93 18.27
C PRO A 47 3.36 11.77 18.61
N SER A 48 3.81 10.90 19.50
CA SER A 48 3.06 9.77 19.99
C SER A 48 3.44 9.48 21.44
N LYS A 49 2.92 8.42 21.99
CA LYS A 49 3.24 8.00 23.36
C LYS A 49 3.57 6.52 23.39
N ASP A 50 4.55 6.17 24.17
CA ASP A 50 4.87 4.78 24.47
C ASP A 50 4.14 4.35 25.73
N TYR A 51 3.07 3.62 25.56
CA TYR A 51 2.24 3.18 26.67
C TYR A 51 2.90 2.11 27.54
N PHE A 52 3.93 1.44 27.03
CA PHE A 52 4.73 0.50 27.83
C PHE A 52 5.70 1.22 28.76
N LEU A 53 6.06 2.46 28.48
CA LEU A 53 6.94 3.29 29.28
C LEU A 53 6.17 4.43 29.99
N ALA A 54 5.03 4.09 30.59
CA ALA A 54 4.20 5.02 31.36
C ALA A 54 3.76 6.26 30.57
N GLY A 55 3.52 6.11 29.28
CA GLY A 55 3.05 7.22 28.46
C GLY A 55 4.14 8.23 28.08
N LYS A 56 5.41 7.81 28.10
CA LYS A 56 6.52 8.66 27.67
C LYS A 56 6.30 9.15 26.25
N GLU A 57 6.52 10.43 26.01
CA GLU A 57 6.44 11.01 24.67
C GLU A 57 7.55 10.48 23.78
N ILE A 58 7.17 10.05 22.59
CA ILE A 58 8.06 9.56 21.55
C ILE A 58 7.68 10.20 20.22
N THR A 59 8.62 10.16 19.28
CA THR A 59 8.35 10.55 17.90
C THR A 59 8.28 9.30 17.04
N LYS A 60 7.21 9.17 16.28
CA LYS A 60 7.03 8.09 15.31
C LYS A 60 7.18 8.62 13.90
N GLU A 61 7.50 7.73 12.99
CA GLU A 61 7.71 8.05 11.59
C GLU A 61 6.77 7.22 10.72
N ALA A 62 6.38 7.80 9.60
CA ALA A 62 5.58 7.11 8.60
C ALA A 62 5.88 7.66 7.22
N ASN A 63 5.73 6.80 6.22
CA ASN A 63 5.79 7.20 4.82
C ASN A 63 4.37 7.26 4.27
N VAL A 64 4.01 8.37 3.67
CA VAL A 64 2.66 8.61 3.16
C VAL A 64 2.71 8.74 1.66
N TYR A 65 1.98 7.88 0.97
CA TYR A 65 1.77 8.01 -0.46
C TYR A 65 0.65 9.00 -0.74
N LEU A 66 0.94 10.01 -1.52
CA LEU A 66 -0.02 11.00 -1.98
C LEU A 66 -0.23 10.79 -3.48
N PRO A 67 -1.46 10.48 -3.93
CA PRO A 67 -1.71 10.22 -5.34
C PRO A 67 -1.50 11.46 -6.20
N TYR A 68 -1.31 11.25 -7.49
CA TYR A 68 -1.24 12.33 -8.45
C TYR A 68 -2.45 13.27 -8.32
N GLY A 69 -2.19 14.56 -8.32
CA GLY A 69 -3.25 15.54 -8.15
C GLY A 69 -3.79 15.66 -6.73
N TYR A 70 -3.04 15.19 -5.74
CA TYR A 70 -3.47 15.29 -4.34
C TYR A 70 -3.79 16.73 -3.96
N SER A 71 -4.92 16.89 -3.25
CA SER A 71 -5.36 18.19 -2.73
C SER A 71 -5.93 18.02 -1.34
N ARG A 72 -5.65 18.97 -0.46
CA ARG A 72 -6.21 18.98 0.89
C ARG A 72 -7.73 19.20 0.90
N ASP A 73 -8.27 19.72 -0.19
CA ASP A 73 -9.70 19.99 -0.32
C ASP A 73 -10.52 18.76 -0.70
N LYS A 74 -9.86 17.65 -1.03
CA LYS A 74 -10.51 16.40 -1.39
C LYS A 74 -10.42 15.40 -0.25
N LYS A 75 -11.39 14.50 -0.20
CA LYS A 75 -11.37 13.36 0.70
C LYS A 75 -10.82 12.15 -0.02
N TYR A 76 -10.03 11.35 0.70
CA TYR A 76 -9.37 10.17 0.14
C TYR A 76 -9.62 8.96 1.01
N ASN A 77 -9.68 7.81 0.38
CA ASN A 77 -9.61 6.54 1.09
C ASN A 77 -8.19 6.36 1.62
N VAL A 78 -8.06 5.79 2.79
CA VAL A 78 -6.77 5.57 3.44
C VAL A 78 -6.52 4.08 3.56
N LEU A 79 -5.38 3.63 3.05
CA LEU A 79 -4.88 2.28 3.21
C LEU A 79 -3.69 2.31 4.16
N TYR A 80 -3.78 1.57 5.25
CA TYR A 80 -2.70 1.45 6.22
C TYR A 80 -1.92 0.17 5.98
N LEU A 81 -0.65 0.31 5.58
CA LEU A 81 0.27 -0.82 5.42
C LEU A 81 1.15 -0.90 6.66
N MET A 82 0.96 -1.96 7.42
CA MET A 82 1.68 -2.18 8.67
C MET A 82 2.84 -3.13 8.44
N HIS A 83 3.96 -2.87 9.09
CA HIS A 83 5.08 -3.80 9.06
C HIS A 83 4.86 -4.97 10.03
N GLY A 84 5.63 -6.04 9.84
CA GLY A 84 5.66 -7.17 10.74
C GLY A 84 6.62 -6.97 11.92
N ILE A 85 6.81 -8.03 12.70
CA ILE A 85 7.75 -8.01 13.83
C ILE A 85 9.17 -7.76 13.30
N GLY A 86 9.82 -6.75 13.87
CA GLY A 86 11.18 -6.38 13.47
C GLY A 86 11.29 -5.50 12.24
N GLY A 87 10.16 -5.13 11.64
CA GLY A 87 10.13 -4.21 10.52
C GLY A 87 10.00 -2.76 10.95
N ASP A 88 9.92 -1.88 9.98
CA ASP A 88 9.74 -0.45 10.18
C ASP A 88 8.89 0.15 9.03
N GLU A 89 8.78 1.47 8.99
CA GLU A 89 8.00 2.19 8.00
C GLU A 89 8.52 2.02 6.56
N ALA A 90 9.71 1.48 6.39
CA ALA A 90 10.31 1.24 5.07
C ALA A 90 10.07 -0.18 4.54
N GLU A 91 9.44 -1.07 5.32
CA GLU A 91 9.29 -2.50 4.96
C GLU A 91 8.63 -2.71 3.60
N TRP A 92 7.68 -1.88 3.25
CA TRP A 92 6.97 -1.98 1.96
C TRP A 92 7.68 -1.26 0.81
N GLY A 93 8.90 -0.76 1.05
CA GLY A 93 9.65 -0.02 0.05
C GLY A 93 9.11 1.37 -0.25
N MET A 94 8.23 1.89 0.61
CA MET A 94 7.59 3.20 0.41
C MET A 94 8.48 4.37 0.84
N VAL A 95 9.77 4.21 0.74
CA VAL A 95 10.77 5.27 0.90
C VAL A 95 11.37 5.71 -0.44
N ASP A 96 11.18 4.88 -1.46
CA ASP A 96 11.77 5.07 -2.78
C ASP A 96 10.68 5.35 -3.81
N GLU A 97 10.86 6.43 -4.57
CA GLU A 97 9.97 6.80 -5.66
C GLU A 97 9.89 5.73 -6.76
N ASP A 98 10.86 4.83 -6.82
CA ASP A 98 10.91 3.73 -7.78
C ASP A 98 10.47 2.39 -7.19
N SER A 99 9.96 2.37 -5.95
CA SER A 99 9.53 1.12 -5.33
C SER A 99 8.38 0.48 -6.10
N LEU A 100 8.33 -0.86 -6.05
CA LEU A 100 7.26 -1.61 -6.71
C LEU A 100 5.87 -1.21 -6.19
N VAL A 101 5.73 -1.05 -4.88
CA VAL A 101 4.45 -0.70 -4.27
C VAL A 101 3.99 0.67 -4.75
N LYS A 102 4.89 1.65 -4.81
CA LYS A 102 4.55 2.97 -5.35
C LYS A 102 4.11 2.91 -6.81
N ARG A 103 4.85 2.17 -7.64
CA ARG A 103 4.48 2.00 -9.06
C ARG A 103 3.13 1.32 -9.21
N MET A 104 2.83 0.33 -8.38
CA MET A 104 1.53 -0.30 -8.36
C MET A 104 0.43 0.70 -8.00
N MET A 105 0.62 1.50 -6.96
CA MET A 105 -0.36 2.49 -6.55
C MET A 105 -0.60 3.52 -7.64
N ASP A 106 0.46 4.03 -8.25
CA ASP A 106 0.35 4.98 -9.36
C ASP A 106 -0.48 4.39 -10.52
N ASN A 107 -0.22 3.15 -10.90
CA ASN A 107 -0.91 2.50 -11.99
C ASN A 107 -2.36 2.13 -11.66
N LEU A 108 -2.62 1.67 -10.44
CA LEU A 108 -3.99 1.38 -10.00
C LEU A 108 -4.86 2.64 -10.05
N ILE A 109 -4.31 3.77 -9.68
CA ILE A 109 -5.02 5.05 -9.75
C ILE A 109 -5.15 5.50 -11.20
N TYR A 110 -4.10 5.39 -11.99
CA TYR A 110 -4.11 5.75 -13.41
C TYR A 110 -5.18 4.98 -14.19
N TYR A 111 -5.31 3.67 -13.95
CA TYR A 111 -6.31 2.83 -14.61
C TYR A 111 -7.68 2.89 -13.94
N CYS A 112 -7.88 3.78 -12.98
CA CYS A 112 -9.13 3.96 -12.24
C CYS A 112 -9.61 2.69 -11.49
N LEU A 113 -8.69 1.85 -11.07
CA LEU A 113 -8.98 0.67 -10.26
C LEU A 113 -8.96 0.98 -8.77
N LEU A 114 -8.36 2.09 -8.39
CA LEU A 114 -8.34 2.62 -7.04
C LEU A 114 -8.75 4.09 -7.10
N TYR A 115 -9.83 4.44 -6.40
CA TYR A 115 -10.39 5.78 -6.47
C TYR A 115 -10.02 6.63 -5.29
N THR A 116 -9.91 7.94 -5.56
CA THR A 116 -10.03 8.94 -4.53
C THR A 116 -11.52 9.24 -4.34
N SER A 117 -11.96 9.42 -3.09
CA SER A 117 -13.35 9.76 -2.83
C SER A 117 -13.68 11.14 -3.40
N PRO A 118 -14.82 11.30 -4.10
CA PRO A 118 -15.24 12.61 -4.52
C PRO A 118 -15.50 13.50 -3.30
N SER A 119 -15.12 14.73 -3.41
CA SER A 119 -15.35 15.73 -2.35
C SER A 119 -16.81 16.12 -2.24
#